data_7e40d36621644eb4a34458f32174fa70
#
_entry.id   7e40d36621644eb4a34458f32174fa70
#
_cell.length_a   1.000
_cell.length_b   1.000
_cell.length_c   1.000
_cell.angle_alpha   90.00
_cell.angle_beta   90.00
_cell.angle_gamma   90.00
#
_symmetry.space_group_name_H-M   'P 1'
#
loop_
_entity.id
_entity.type
_entity.pdbx_description
1 polymer ?
#
loop_
_entity_poly.entity_id
_entity_poly.type
_entity_poly.pdbx_seq_one_letter_code
_entity_poly.pdbx_strand_id
1 'polypeptide(L)'
;KAVKEGADGILLAPANSNSLVDSCEKVRKKKIPVVLIDSLINSTEFDVCYMTDNIDAGEMAAQEMLTMLHDAGNSPQEPLAVGILLSSDASQAMVNRVSGFLDYWAKYAPTKWEITKDIALNGGDVEKAESDAAKLLKKNENIKGIYGCNNTSTVGIAKTLTKQKRTDIVMVGFDMAEET
;
A
#
# COMPACT_ATOMS: atom_id res chain seq x y z
N LYS A 1 -10.38 -17.55 20.49
CA LYS A 1 -11.60 -17.08 21.16
C LYS A 1 -12.83 -17.62 20.43
N ALA A 2 -13.11 -17.25 19.18
CA ALA A 2 -14.30 -17.64 18.42
C ALA A 2 -14.64 -19.16 18.49
N VAL A 3 -13.65 -20.02 18.27
CA VAL A 3 -13.84 -21.49 18.35
C VAL A 3 -14.26 -21.98 19.74
N LYS A 4 -13.80 -21.30 20.81
CA LYS A 4 -14.24 -21.64 22.19
C LYS A 4 -15.68 -21.17 22.47
N GLU A 5 -16.16 -20.24 21.70
CA GLU A 5 -17.51 -19.68 21.74
C GLU A 5 -18.48 -20.38 20.78
N GLY A 6 -18.03 -21.48 20.12
CA GLY A 6 -18.87 -22.35 19.29
C GLY A 6 -19.00 -21.90 17.83
N ALA A 7 -18.02 -21.16 17.29
CA ALA A 7 -18.05 -20.79 15.87
C ALA A 7 -17.88 -22.01 14.96
N ASP A 8 -18.77 -22.14 13.97
CA ASP A 8 -18.77 -23.21 12.97
C ASP A 8 -17.90 -22.88 11.74
N GLY A 9 -17.45 -21.65 11.61
CA GLY A 9 -16.56 -21.15 10.55
C GLY A 9 -15.85 -19.87 10.97
N ILE A 10 -14.72 -19.59 10.33
CA ILE A 10 -13.93 -18.37 10.56
C ILE A 10 -13.81 -17.59 9.26
N LEU A 11 -14.20 -16.33 9.27
CA LEU A 11 -13.88 -15.33 8.26
C LEU A 11 -12.81 -14.42 8.83
N LEU A 12 -11.66 -14.29 8.15
CA LEU A 12 -10.47 -13.65 8.68
C LEU A 12 -9.85 -12.69 7.66
N ALA A 13 -9.64 -11.43 8.08
CA ALA A 13 -8.79 -10.45 7.39
C ALA A 13 -7.49 -10.24 8.20
N PRO A 14 -6.39 -10.91 7.86
CA PRO A 14 -5.17 -10.82 8.65
C PRO A 14 -4.39 -9.54 8.35
N ALA A 15 -4.19 -8.70 9.36
CA ALA A 15 -3.34 -7.51 9.24
C ALA A 15 -1.83 -7.82 9.17
N ASN A 16 -1.44 -9.04 9.54
CA ASN A 16 -0.07 -9.55 9.50
C ASN A 16 -0.10 -11.01 9.07
N SER A 17 0.66 -11.34 8.03
CA SER A 17 0.63 -12.66 7.40
C SER A 17 1.19 -13.79 8.27
N ASN A 18 1.95 -13.51 9.32
CA ASN A 18 2.57 -14.50 10.19
C ASN A 18 1.84 -14.72 11.52
N SER A 19 1.25 -13.66 12.09
CA SER A 19 0.79 -13.65 13.50
C SER A 19 -0.32 -14.64 13.81
N LEU A 20 -1.09 -15.08 12.81
CA LEU A 20 -2.25 -15.97 12.99
C LEU A 20 -2.08 -17.36 12.38
N VAL A 21 -0.91 -17.71 11.84
CA VAL A 21 -0.63 -19.02 11.21
C VAL A 21 -0.97 -20.16 12.15
N ASP A 22 -0.36 -20.21 13.33
CA ASP A 22 -0.61 -21.27 14.33
C ASP A 22 -2.08 -21.36 14.74
N SER A 23 -2.77 -20.21 14.79
CA SER A 23 -4.18 -20.16 15.17
C SER A 23 -5.07 -20.76 14.08
N CYS A 24 -4.80 -20.45 12.81
CA CYS A 24 -5.51 -21.01 11.67
C CYS A 24 -5.28 -22.53 11.56
N GLU A 25 -4.05 -22.98 11.70
CA GLU A 25 -3.72 -24.41 11.70
C GLU A 25 -4.45 -25.17 12.81
N LYS A 26 -4.53 -24.63 14.03
CA LYS A 26 -5.28 -25.22 15.15
C LYS A 26 -6.79 -25.25 14.87
N VAL A 27 -7.34 -24.26 14.18
CA VAL A 27 -8.75 -24.23 13.76
C VAL A 27 -9.01 -25.29 12.70
N ARG A 28 -8.16 -25.38 11.67
CA ARG A 28 -8.28 -26.37 10.59
C ARG A 28 -8.17 -27.82 11.11
N LYS A 29 -7.30 -28.11 12.07
CA LYS A 29 -7.22 -29.43 12.74
C LYS A 29 -8.54 -29.85 13.40
N LYS A 30 -9.39 -28.89 13.75
CA LYS A 30 -10.75 -29.14 14.27
C LYS A 30 -11.81 -29.27 13.16
N LYS A 31 -11.40 -29.24 11.89
CA LYS A 31 -12.27 -29.28 10.69
C LYS A 31 -13.24 -28.07 10.60
N ILE A 32 -12.90 -26.97 11.23
CA ILE A 32 -13.63 -25.71 11.10
C ILE A 32 -13.13 -24.98 9.87
N PRO A 33 -14.01 -24.57 8.92
CA PRO A 33 -13.60 -23.85 7.72
C PRO A 33 -13.04 -22.47 8.06
N VAL A 34 -11.98 -22.09 7.31
CA VAL A 34 -11.33 -20.77 7.38
C VAL A 34 -11.36 -20.12 6.01
N VAL A 35 -12.01 -18.99 5.89
CA VAL A 35 -12.04 -18.16 4.70
C VAL A 35 -11.22 -16.90 4.97
N LEU A 36 -10.26 -16.62 4.12
CA LEU A 36 -9.48 -15.38 4.16
C LEU A 36 -10.13 -14.34 3.24
N ILE A 37 -10.10 -13.09 3.68
CA ILE A 37 -10.48 -11.91 2.89
C ILE A 37 -9.39 -10.86 2.96
N ASP A 38 -9.24 -10.09 1.89
CA ASP A 38 -8.30 -8.96 1.76
C ASP A 38 -6.81 -9.35 1.75
N SER A 39 -6.36 -10.23 2.64
CA SER A 39 -4.94 -10.59 2.77
C SER A 39 -4.72 -12.08 3.06
N LEU A 40 -3.56 -12.60 2.67
CA LEU A 40 -3.10 -13.96 2.93
C LEU A 40 -2.38 -14.09 4.27
N ILE A 41 -2.37 -15.32 4.80
CA ILE A 41 -1.43 -15.78 5.83
C ILE A 41 -0.33 -16.63 5.19
N ASN A 42 0.83 -16.72 5.84
CA ASN A 42 1.94 -17.58 5.42
C ASN A 42 1.71 -19.06 5.82
N SER A 43 0.57 -19.60 5.38
CA SER A 43 0.15 -20.98 5.57
C SER A 43 -0.80 -21.36 4.44
N THR A 44 -0.93 -22.65 4.18
CA THR A 44 -1.94 -23.20 3.26
C THR A 44 -3.20 -23.69 3.99
N GLU A 45 -3.26 -23.54 5.31
CA GLU A 45 -4.33 -24.03 6.16
C GLU A 45 -5.56 -23.10 6.20
N PHE A 46 -6.13 -22.86 5.01
CA PHE A 46 -7.41 -22.18 4.81
C PHE A 46 -8.13 -22.79 3.60
N ASP A 47 -9.43 -22.54 3.46
CA ASP A 47 -10.22 -23.14 2.37
C ASP A 47 -10.19 -22.28 1.12
N VAL A 48 -10.31 -20.96 1.26
CA VAL A 48 -10.32 -20.00 0.15
C VAL A 48 -9.88 -18.62 0.64
N CYS A 49 -9.31 -17.84 -0.26
CA CYS A 49 -9.01 -16.42 -0.04
C CYS A 49 -9.64 -15.57 -1.15
N TYR A 50 -10.37 -14.54 -0.75
CA TYR A 50 -10.88 -13.50 -1.64
C TYR A 50 -10.12 -12.20 -1.39
N MET A 51 -9.33 -11.77 -2.35
CA MET A 51 -8.53 -10.54 -2.24
C MET A 51 -8.35 -9.89 -3.62
N THR A 52 -7.93 -8.64 -3.60
CA THR A 52 -7.45 -7.92 -4.79
C THR A 52 -6.17 -8.59 -5.30
N ASP A 53 -5.97 -8.65 -6.62
CA ASP A 53 -4.64 -8.89 -7.17
C ASP A 53 -3.77 -7.65 -6.88
N ASN A 54 -3.00 -7.76 -5.78
CA ASN A 54 -2.26 -6.61 -5.27
C ASN A 54 -0.99 -6.30 -6.06
N ILE A 55 -0.46 -7.25 -6.85
CA ILE A 55 0.64 -6.99 -7.79
C ILE A 55 0.10 -6.15 -8.94
N ASP A 56 -0.96 -6.62 -9.59
CA ASP A 56 -1.60 -5.94 -10.72
C ASP A 56 -2.08 -4.53 -10.32
N ALA A 57 -2.69 -4.41 -9.13
CA ALA A 57 -3.11 -3.12 -8.58
C ALA A 57 -1.92 -2.15 -8.32
N GLY A 58 -0.77 -2.67 -7.93
CA GLY A 58 0.47 -1.88 -7.83
C GLY A 58 1.00 -1.42 -9.18
N GLU A 59 0.98 -2.31 -10.18
CA GLU A 59 1.34 -1.97 -11.57
C GLU A 59 0.43 -0.87 -12.13
N MET A 60 -0.90 -1.00 -11.95
CA MET A 60 -1.88 0.03 -12.34
C MET A 60 -1.60 1.38 -11.68
N ALA A 61 -1.27 1.40 -10.39
CA ALA A 61 -0.93 2.63 -9.68
C ALA A 61 0.34 3.29 -10.24
N ALA A 62 1.35 2.50 -10.61
CA ALA A 62 2.57 3.00 -11.23
C ALA A 62 2.31 3.55 -12.65
N GLN A 63 1.48 2.85 -13.44
CA GLN A 63 1.06 3.32 -14.76
C GLN A 63 0.34 4.66 -14.67
N GLU A 64 -0.60 4.79 -13.75
CA GLU A 64 -1.33 6.04 -13.53
C GLU A 64 -0.40 7.16 -13.07
N MET A 65 0.52 6.87 -12.14
CA MET A 65 1.54 7.84 -11.70
C MET A 65 2.37 8.36 -12.87
N LEU A 66 2.85 7.48 -13.76
CA LEU A 66 3.61 7.88 -14.94
C LEU A 66 2.78 8.76 -15.88
N THR A 67 1.53 8.37 -16.14
CA THR A 67 0.61 9.14 -17.00
C THR A 67 0.39 10.54 -16.43
N MET A 68 0.02 10.64 -15.15
CA MET A 68 -0.26 11.92 -14.50
C MET A 68 0.99 12.81 -14.41
N LEU A 69 2.18 12.23 -14.19
CA LEU A 69 3.43 13.00 -14.19
C LEU A 69 3.75 13.57 -15.57
N HIS A 70 3.52 12.83 -16.65
CA HIS A 70 3.66 13.33 -18.01
C HIS A 70 2.64 14.41 -18.33
N ASP A 71 1.37 14.23 -17.96
CA ASP A 71 0.29 15.20 -18.16
C ASP A 71 0.52 16.49 -17.37
N ALA A 72 1.18 16.41 -16.21
CA ALA A 72 1.64 17.56 -15.45
C ALA A 72 2.83 18.31 -16.09
N GLY A 73 3.32 17.85 -17.25
CA GLY A 73 4.38 18.49 -18.03
C GLY A 73 5.79 18.21 -17.55
N ASN A 74 6.00 17.17 -16.72
CA ASN A 74 7.34 16.79 -16.32
C ASN A 74 8.11 16.16 -17.49
N SER A 75 9.30 16.67 -17.78
CA SER A 75 10.15 16.20 -18.85
C SER A 75 10.86 14.88 -18.48
N PRO A 76 10.83 13.85 -19.33
CA PRO A 76 11.62 12.63 -19.12
C PRO A 76 13.15 12.85 -19.01
N GLN A 77 13.62 14.03 -19.45
CA GLN A 77 15.04 14.41 -19.41
C GLN A 77 15.45 15.09 -18.11
N GLU A 78 14.48 15.54 -17.31
CA GLU A 78 14.73 16.19 -16.04
C GLU A 78 14.56 15.18 -14.87
N PRO A 79 15.43 15.26 -13.83
CA PRO A 79 15.34 14.36 -12.70
C PRO A 79 14.12 14.70 -11.83
N LEU A 80 13.36 13.67 -11.44
CA LEU A 80 12.35 13.77 -10.40
C LEU A 80 12.31 12.52 -9.52
N ALA A 81 11.68 12.65 -8.37
CA ALA A 81 11.48 11.56 -7.44
C ALA A 81 10.00 11.30 -7.16
N VAL A 82 9.67 10.03 -6.91
CA VAL A 82 8.37 9.58 -6.44
C VAL A 82 8.53 8.89 -5.09
N GLY A 83 7.74 9.31 -4.11
CA GLY A 83 7.71 8.74 -2.77
C GLY A 83 6.65 7.67 -2.63
N ILE A 84 6.84 6.74 -1.68
CA ILE A 84 5.89 5.67 -1.37
C ILE A 84 5.62 5.65 0.13
N LEU A 85 4.35 5.61 0.51
CA LEU A 85 3.89 5.40 1.88
C LEU A 85 3.00 4.16 1.96
N LEU A 86 3.19 3.33 3.00
CA LEU A 86 2.34 2.18 3.29
C LEU A 86 2.14 2.00 4.79
N SER A 87 1.11 1.23 5.17
CA SER A 87 0.82 0.99 6.59
C SER A 87 1.80 0.02 7.22
N SER A 88 2.16 -1.07 6.54
CA SER A 88 2.96 -2.14 7.11
C SER A 88 3.65 -2.98 6.03
N ASP A 89 4.88 -3.39 6.29
CA ASP A 89 5.62 -4.39 5.51
C ASP A 89 5.35 -5.85 5.97
N ALA A 90 4.58 -6.01 7.03
CA ALA A 90 4.16 -7.32 7.54
C ALA A 90 2.87 -7.85 6.88
N SER A 91 2.19 -7.06 6.04
CA SER A 91 1.03 -7.45 5.25
C SER A 91 1.47 -7.83 3.83
N GLN A 92 1.15 -9.05 3.40
CA GLN A 92 1.47 -9.52 2.04
C GLN A 92 0.78 -8.65 0.97
N ALA A 93 -0.43 -8.17 1.23
CA ALA A 93 -1.13 -7.27 0.32
C ALA A 93 -0.35 -5.97 0.09
N MET A 94 0.18 -5.36 1.16
CA MET A 94 0.99 -4.13 1.04
C MET A 94 2.30 -4.38 0.32
N VAL A 95 3.00 -5.46 0.65
CA VAL A 95 4.25 -5.84 -0.01
C VAL A 95 4.04 -6.07 -1.51
N ASN A 96 2.97 -6.77 -1.88
CA ASN A 96 2.64 -7.04 -3.28
C ASN A 96 2.30 -5.76 -4.05
N ARG A 97 1.54 -4.81 -3.47
CA ARG A 97 1.25 -3.51 -4.10
C ARG A 97 2.52 -2.71 -4.37
N VAL A 98 3.43 -2.68 -3.40
CA VAL A 98 4.72 -2.00 -3.58
C VAL A 98 5.56 -2.71 -4.62
N SER A 99 5.62 -4.06 -4.59
CA SER A 99 6.37 -4.83 -5.59
C SER A 99 5.89 -4.55 -7.00
N GLY A 100 4.57 -4.68 -7.25
CA GLY A 100 3.99 -4.39 -8.57
C GLY A 100 4.30 -2.95 -9.04
N PHE A 101 4.20 -1.98 -8.13
CA PHE A 101 4.55 -0.59 -8.44
C PHE A 101 6.02 -0.45 -8.85
N LEU A 102 6.93 -1.03 -8.09
CA LEU A 102 8.38 -0.95 -8.33
C LEU A 102 8.78 -1.68 -9.62
N ASP A 103 8.20 -2.85 -9.88
CA ASP A 103 8.50 -3.65 -11.07
C ASP A 103 8.05 -2.93 -12.35
N TYR A 104 6.83 -2.35 -12.34
CA TYR A 104 6.34 -1.53 -13.45
C TYR A 104 7.18 -0.27 -13.64
N TRP A 105 7.51 0.42 -12.54
CA TRP A 105 8.34 1.62 -12.57
C TRP A 105 9.72 1.36 -13.17
N ALA A 106 10.40 0.31 -12.71
CA ALA A 106 11.72 -0.08 -13.20
C ALA A 106 11.74 -0.39 -14.70
N LYS A 107 10.61 -0.86 -15.24
CA LYS A 107 10.49 -1.25 -16.66
C LYS A 107 10.13 -0.09 -17.58
N TYR A 108 9.30 0.84 -17.12
CA TYR A 108 8.66 1.82 -17.99
C TYR A 108 8.97 3.28 -17.66
N ALA A 109 9.45 3.59 -16.45
CA ALA A 109 9.75 4.97 -16.09
C ALA A 109 11.00 5.49 -16.82
N PRO A 110 11.05 6.80 -17.13
CA PRO A 110 12.27 7.43 -17.60
C PRO A 110 13.43 7.20 -16.64
N THR A 111 14.64 7.00 -17.16
CA THR A 111 15.82 6.64 -16.36
C THR A 111 16.23 7.69 -15.31
N LYS A 112 15.78 8.93 -15.47
CA LYS A 112 16.01 10.02 -14.51
C LYS A 112 14.89 10.17 -13.47
N TRP A 113 13.83 9.36 -13.55
CA TRP A 113 12.73 9.37 -12.61
C TRP A 113 12.92 8.26 -11.59
N GLU A 114 13.22 8.62 -10.36
CA GLU A 114 13.62 7.67 -9.32
C GLU A 114 12.54 7.51 -8.26
N ILE A 115 12.49 6.34 -7.64
CA ILE A 115 11.76 6.14 -6.38
C ILE A 115 12.64 6.57 -5.24
N THR A 116 12.10 7.28 -4.26
CA THR A 116 12.86 7.68 -3.06
C THR A 116 13.37 6.44 -2.32
N LYS A 117 14.58 6.53 -1.75
CA LYS A 117 15.19 5.41 -1.02
C LYS A 117 14.41 5.01 0.23
N ASP A 118 13.76 5.97 0.85
CA ASP A 118 12.99 5.75 2.08
C ASP A 118 11.51 5.51 1.72
N ILE A 119 11.04 4.31 1.99
CA ILE A 119 9.62 3.97 1.98
C ILE A 119 9.10 4.15 3.41
N ALA A 120 8.07 4.98 3.59
CA ALA A 120 7.59 5.32 4.92
C ALA A 120 6.50 4.33 5.41
N LEU A 121 6.70 3.80 6.62
CA LEU A 121 5.78 2.88 7.31
C LEU A 121 5.00 3.64 8.39
N ASN A 122 3.69 3.85 8.19
CA ASN A 122 2.86 4.64 9.12
C ASN A 122 2.10 3.82 10.17
N GLY A 123 2.15 2.50 10.10
CA GLY A 123 1.49 1.63 11.09
C GLY A 123 -0.05 1.65 11.02
N GLY A 124 -0.66 2.19 9.95
CA GLY A 124 -2.10 2.37 9.84
C GLY A 124 -2.63 3.61 10.59
N ASP A 125 -1.74 4.56 10.93
CA ASP A 125 -2.06 5.80 11.61
C ASP A 125 -2.01 6.98 10.64
N VAL A 126 -3.12 7.73 10.52
CA VAL A 126 -3.25 8.86 9.58
C VAL A 126 -2.35 10.04 9.98
N GLU A 127 -2.22 10.35 11.27
CA GLU A 127 -1.39 11.46 11.74
C GLU A 127 0.09 11.18 11.48
N LYS A 128 0.48 9.92 11.70
CA LYS A 128 1.83 9.47 11.34
C LYS A 128 2.05 9.51 9.83
N ALA A 129 1.09 9.06 9.01
CA ALA A 129 1.17 9.14 7.55
C ALA A 129 1.33 10.60 7.07
N GLU A 130 0.57 11.54 7.65
CA GLU A 130 0.70 12.97 7.39
C GLU A 130 2.11 13.49 7.76
N SER A 131 2.60 13.15 8.96
CA SER A 131 3.96 13.51 9.40
C SER A 131 5.03 12.94 8.46
N ASP A 132 4.90 11.69 8.05
CA ASP A 132 5.88 11.01 7.21
C ASP A 132 5.85 11.57 5.76
N ALA A 133 4.67 11.89 5.22
CA ALA A 133 4.55 12.59 3.94
C ALA A 133 5.23 13.98 3.98
N ALA A 134 5.02 14.74 5.06
CA ALA A 134 5.67 16.04 5.24
C ALA A 134 7.20 15.94 5.32
N LYS A 135 7.72 14.91 6.01
CA LYS A 135 9.18 14.64 6.07
C LYS A 135 9.73 14.25 4.71
N LEU A 136 9.00 13.42 3.98
CA LEU A 136 9.38 12.97 2.64
C LEU A 136 9.53 14.14 1.68
N LEU A 137 8.54 15.04 1.66
CA LEU A 137 8.57 16.28 0.87
C LEU A 137 9.74 17.19 1.25
N LYS A 138 9.99 17.36 2.55
CA LYS A 138 11.08 18.18 3.05
C LYS A 138 12.47 17.64 2.69
N LYS A 139 12.62 16.31 2.68
CA LYS A 139 13.90 15.62 2.43
C LYS A 139 14.24 15.57 0.94
N ASN A 140 13.24 15.63 0.06
CA ASN A 140 13.41 15.42 -1.37
C ASN A 140 12.83 16.60 -2.15
N GLU A 141 13.67 17.58 -2.47
CA GLU A 141 13.26 18.82 -3.18
C GLU A 141 12.72 18.56 -4.59
N ASN A 142 13.18 17.50 -5.24
CA ASN A 142 12.78 17.12 -6.59
C ASN A 142 11.58 16.16 -6.64
N ILE A 143 10.88 15.94 -5.53
CA ILE A 143 9.72 15.04 -5.50
C ILE A 143 8.57 15.66 -6.30
N LYS A 144 7.99 14.89 -7.21
CA LYS A 144 6.86 15.30 -8.08
C LYS A 144 5.70 14.33 -8.01
N GLY A 145 5.88 13.16 -7.38
CA GLY A 145 4.83 12.20 -7.18
C GLY A 145 4.89 11.54 -5.81
N ILE A 146 3.73 11.15 -5.25
CA ILE A 146 3.65 10.36 -4.03
C ILE A 146 2.56 9.30 -4.20
N TYR A 147 2.89 8.04 -3.89
CA TYR A 147 1.97 6.92 -3.88
C TYR A 147 1.60 6.50 -2.46
N GLY A 148 0.30 6.47 -2.16
CA GLY A 148 -0.25 5.93 -0.93
C GLY A 148 -0.80 4.52 -1.16
N CYS A 149 -0.15 3.48 -0.63
CA CYS A 149 -0.48 2.08 -0.92
C CYS A 149 -1.77 1.59 -0.25
N ASN A 150 -2.39 2.38 0.62
CA ASN A 150 -3.63 2.05 1.31
C ASN A 150 -4.35 3.32 1.78
N ASN A 151 -5.59 3.17 2.28
CA ASN A 151 -6.43 4.28 2.73
C ASN A 151 -5.71 5.26 3.66
N THR A 152 -5.14 4.79 4.78
CA THR A 152 -4.45 5.64 5.76
C THR A 152 -3.30 6.44 5.16
N SER A 153 -2.49 5.83 4.30
CA SER A 153 -1.39 6.50 3.59
C SER A 153 -1.93 7.54 2.63
N THR A 154 -2.97 7.20 1.86
CA THR A 154 -3.63 8.11 0.92
C THR A 154 -4.16 9.36 1.63
N VAL A 155 -4.93 9.18 2.71
CA VAL A 155 -5.47 10.29 3.52
C VAL A 155 -4.36 11.17 4.11
N GLY A 156 -3.30 10.57 4.67
CA GLY A 156 -2.17 11.31 5.24
C GLY A 156 -1.43 12.16 4.19
N ILE A 157 -1.23 11.63 2.99
CA ILE A 157 -0.65 12.37 1.87
C ILE A 157 -1.56 13.54 1.46
N ALA A 158 -2.86 13.29 1.25
CA ALA A 158 -3.83 14.31 0.85
C ALA A 158 -3.87 15.47 1.85
N LYS A 159 -3.93 15.19 3.16
CA LYS A 159 -3.87 16.21 4.22
C LYS A 159 -2.58 17.02 4.17
N THR A 160 -1.44 16.36 3.94
CA THR A 160 -0.15 17.04 3.84
C THR A 160 -0.10 18.00 2.65
N LEU A 161 -0.47 17.52 1.47
CA LEU A 161 -0.46 18.33 0.25
C LEU A 161 -1.40 19.54 0.37
N THR A 162 -2.59 19.34 0.91
CA THR A 162 -3.58 20.39 1.16
C THR A 162 -3.04 21.45 2.14
N LYS A 163 -2.52 21.04 3.30
CA LYS A 163 -1.95 21.94 4.31
C LYS A 163 -0.77 22.75 3.78
N GLN A 164 0.09 22.12 2.96
CA GLN A 164 1.27 22.76 2.38
C GLN A 164 0.97 23.48 1.05
N LYS A 165 -0.28 23.39 0.57
CA LYS A 165 -0.71 23.97 -0.73
C LYS A 165 0.15 23.49 -1.91
N ARG A 166 0.56 22.22 -1.88
CA ARG A 166 1.39 21.60 -2.90
C ARG A 166 0.52 21.04 -4.03
N THR A 167 0.18 21.91 -4.96
CA THR A 167 -0.57 21.55 -6.20
C THR A 167 0.34 21.07 -7.33
N ASP A 168 1.64 21.10 -7.13
CA ASP A 168 2.71 20.69 -8.06
C ASP A 168 3.12 19.22 -7.88
N ILE A 169 2.48 18.50 -6.95
CA ILE A 169 2.75 17.08 -6.64
C ILE A 169 1.59 16.22 -7.13
N VAL A 170 1.90 15.24 -7.97
CA VAL A 170 0.96 14.20 -8.35
C VAL A 170 0.75 13.23 -7.19
N MET A 171 -0.49 12.90 -6.88
CA MET A 171 -0.83 11.91 -5.88
C MET A 171 -1.61 10.77 -6.50
N VAL A 172 -1.14 9.54 -6.30
CA VAL A 172 -1.91 8.32 -6.57
C VAL A 172 -2.18 7.63 -5.25
N GLY A 173 -3.41 7.21 -5.01
CA GLY A 173 -3.84 6.57 -3.78
C GLY A 173 -4.46 5.20 -4.04
N PHE A 174 -4.67 4.48 -2.96
CA PHE A 174 -5.41 3.22 -2.91
C PHE A 174 -6.54 3.36 -1.90
N ASP A 175 -7.72 2.79 -2.25
CA ASP A 175 -8.99 2.95 -1.56
C ASP A 175 -9.57 4.39 -1.67
N MET A 176 -10.85 4.50 -1.35
CA MET A 176 -11.57 5.77 -1.30
C MET A 176 -11.83 6.18 0.16
N ALA A 177 -11.69 7.46 0.44
CA ALA A 177 -12.08 8.07 1.70
C ALA A 177 -12.81 9.40 1.44
N GLU A 178 -13.64 9.85 2.39
CA GLU A 178 -14.32 11.16 2.28
C GLU A 178 -13.33 12.33 2.26
N GLU A 179 -12.12 12.12 2.81
CA GLU A 179 -11.06 13.12 2.89
C GLU A 179 -10.19 13.21 1.61
N THR A 180 -10.39 12.33 0.64
CA THR A 180 -9.67 12.27 -0.64
C THR A 180 -10.63 12.45 -1.80
#